data_0b0ff32aa956a2bcd70b513094132c49
#
_entry.id   0b0ff32aa956a2bcd70b513094132c49
#
_cell.length_a   1.000
_cell.length_b   1.000
_cell.length_c   1.000
_cell.angle_alpha   90.00
_cell.angle_beta   90.00
_cell.angle_gamma   90.00
#
_symmetry.space_group_name_H-M   'P 1'
#
loop_
_entity.id
_entity.type
_entity.pdbx_description
1 polymer ?
#
loop_
_entity_poly.entity_id
_entity_poly.type
_entity_poly.pdbx_seq_one_letter_code
_entity_poly.pdbx_strand_id
1 'polypeptide(L)'
;MCIVLFTTAHPGYSLILIDNRDEFILRPTSRPHWWTHPESGGEVLSSRDLQRAAKGTWLGITKTGSLAVLTNYRELVNDDAEHPIHGIKSRGRMVNMWLGGLPDEGIKKGVDELVKDGGVKGVGGFSMVCGKLRRNNEGIAIVSNRAADVSDVPIVGLEPDGVWGLSNTVYNDPNEWPKVTTGKRLLKEVILEAAAKNASEDDLVAGLFSILDTESLPERPAGSSLQEYMNLLRHTIFVPPIGDDINHEEMQKAAAKGGILWAHLKDDLKAVEELKAESRPDVTPSPSPHPSIGFEEGMYGTQRQTVLLVDNDGNVTYVERALWDANGNEIPRGEGDVAFRFRVDGWDE
;
A
#
# COMPACT_ATOMS: atom_id res chain seq x y z
N MET A 1 -5.16 -7.40 -4.50
CA MET A 1 -3.73 -7.78 -4.40
C MET A 1 -2.87 -6.61 -4.79
N CYS A 2 -2.36 -5.89 -3.78
CA CYS A 2 -1.63 -4.63 -3.94
C CYS A 2 -0.44 -4.71 -4.89
N ILE A 3 -0.01 -3.59 -5.41
CA ILE A 3 1.25 -3.45 -6.14
C ILE A 3 1.88 -2.10 -5.78
N VAL A 4 3.17 -2.10 -5.51
CA VAL A 4 4.00 -0.90 -5.40
C VAL A 4 5.08 -0.93 -6.47
N LEU A 5 5.22 0.20 -7.16
CA LEU A 5 6.26 0.42 -8.17
C LEU A 5 7.02 1.69 -7.79
N PHE A 6 8.32 1.71 -7.95
CA PHE A 6 9.11 2.90 -7.67
C PHE A 6 10.36 3.00 -8.55
N THR A 7 10.88 4.20 -8.69
CA THR A 7 12.01 4.48 -9.56
C THR A 7 12.81 5.69 -9.11
N THR A 8 14.09 5.71 -9.44
CA THR A 8 15.03 6.83 -9.31
C THR A 8 15.45 7.37 -10.68
N ALA A 9 14.79 6.93 -11.76
CA ALA A 9 15.22 7.20 -13.13
C ALA A 9 14.86 8.61 -13.66
N HIS A 10 14.03 9.37 -12.95
CA HIS A 10 13.64 10.71 -13.40
C HIS A 10 14.67 11.76 -12.96
N PRO A 11 15.21 12.63 -13.87
CA PRO A 11 16.27 13.56 -13.53
C PRO A 11 15.88 14.63 -12.51
N GLY A 12 14.60 14.97 -12.38
CA GLY A 12 14.07 15.97 -11.46
C GLY A 12 13.59 15.42 -10.11
N TYR A 13 13.54 14.09 -9.95
CA TYR A 13 13.04 13.46 -8.73
C TYR A 13 14.00 12.41 -8.20
N SER A 14 14.30 12.47 -6.92
CA SER A 14 15.11 11.47 -6.23
C SER A 14 14.36 10.16 -6.00
N LEU A 15 13.01 10.23 -5.93
CA LEU A 15 12.14 9.06 -5.85
C LEU A 15 10.77 9.37 -6.45
N ILE A 16 10.28 8.45 -7.26
CA ILE A 16 8.87 8.37 -7.68
C ILE A 16 8.35 7.01 -7.24
N LEU A 17 7.24 6.99 -6.50
CA LEU A 17 6.59 5.76 -6.03
C LEU A 17 5.11 5.82 -6.33
N ILE A 18 4.56 4.71 -6.86
CA ILE A 18 3.13 4.54 -7.10
C ILE A 18 2.63 3.23 -6.49
N ASP A 19 1.41 3.25 -5.96
CA ASP A 19 0.83 2.11 -5.24
C ASP A 19 -0.67 1.95 -5.54
N ASN A 20 -1.11 0.71 -5.78
CA ASN A 20 -2.50 0.31 -5.71
C ASN A 20 -2.73 -0.50 -4.43
N ARG A 21 -3.62 0.01 -3.59
CA ARG A 21 -4.14 -0.73 -2.45
C ARG A 21 -5.40 -1.49 -2.87
N ASP A 22 -5.28 -2.81 -2.99
CA ASP A 22 -6.39 -3.70 -3.25
C ASP A 22 -6.88 -4.29 -1.93
N GLU A 23 -8.15 -4.07 -1.61
CA GLU A 23 -8.75 -4.46 -0.34
C GLU A 23 -10.27 -4.68 -0.54
N PHE A 24 -10.95 -5.19 0.47
CA PHE A 24 -12.41 -5.21 0.49
C PHE A 24 -12.94 -3.78 0.42
N ILE A 25 -13.84 -3.51 -0.54
CA ILE A 25 -14.27 -2.15 -0.86
C ILE A 25 -14.91 -1.47 0.35
N LEU A 26 -15.73 -2.20 1.11
CA LEU A 26 -16.39 -1.70 2.31
C LEU A 26 -15.51 -1.73 3.58
N ARG A 27 -14.22 -2.14 3.48
CA ARG A 27 -13.33 -2.08 4.64
C ARG A 27 -13.16 -0.63 5.09
N PRO A 28 -13.50 -0.31 6.36
CA PRO A 28 -13.41 1.05 6.84
C PRO A 28 -11.95 1.52 6.92
N THR A 29 -11.63 2.55 6.15
CA THR A 29 -10.31 3.18 6.14
C THR A 29 -10.46 4.69 6.14
N SER A 30 -9.58 5.41 6.84
CA SER A 30 -9.56 6.87 6.74
C SER A 30 -8.97 7.32 5.40
N ARG A 31 -9.25 8.57 5.04
CA ARG A 31 -8.46 9.31 4.04
C ARG A 31 -7.07 9.61 4.60
N PRO A 32 -6.06 9.89 3.77
CA PRO A 32 -4.76 10.30 4.26
C PRO A 32 -4.87 11.60 5.05
N HIS A 33 -4.19 11.66 6.18
CA HIS A 33 -4.12 12.82 7.06
C HIS A 33 -2.85 12.77 7.89
N TRP A 34 -2.44 13.91 8.41
CA TRP A 34 -1.37 13.98 9.40
C TRP A 34 -1.89 13.51 10.76
N TRP A 35 -1.13 12.62 11.39
CA TRP A 35 -1.41 12.16 12.76
C TRP A 35 -0.10 11.97 13.51
N THR A 36 -0.17 12.13 14.84
CA THR A 36 1.00 11.99 15.70
C THR A 36 1.21 10.53 16.07
N HIS A 37 2.41 9.99 15.82
CA HIS A 37 2.75 8.63 16.21
C HIS A 37 2.79 8.52 17.75
N PRO A 38 2.08 7.54 18.36
CA PRO A 38 1.88 7.52 19.81
C PRO A 38 3.16 7.27 20.61
N GLU A 39 4.13 6.56 20.06
CA GLU A 39 5.37 6.20 20.77
C GLU A 39 6.48 7.22 20.52
N SER A 40 6.64 7.74 19.30
CA SER A 40 7.73 8.66 18.96
C SER A 40 7.33 10.13 19.00
N GLY A 41 6.05 10.45 18.97
CA GLY A 41 5.56 11.83 18.83
C GLY A 41 5.78 12.42 17.41
N GLY A 42 6.34 11.65 16.48
CA GLY A 42 6.58 12.09 15.10
C GLY A 42 5.30 12.21 14.29
N GLU A 43 5.27 13.13 13.34
CA GLU A 43 4.14 13.34 12.45
C GLU A 43 4.19 12.40 11.25
N VAL A 44 3.12 11.66 11.02
CA VAL A 44 2.94 10.68 9.95
C VAL A 44 1.80 11.09 9.05
N LEU A 45 2.03 11.08 7.74
CA LEU A 45 0.99 11.20 6.72
C LEU A 45 0.64 9.81 6.22
N SER A 46 -0.58 9.36 6.46
CA SER A 46 -1.10 8.09 5.94
C SER A 46 -2.62 7.99 6.06
N SER A 47 -3.22 7.09 5.26
CA SER A 47 -4.53 6.50 5.55
C SER A 47 -4.39 5.48 6.68
N ARG A 48 -5.47 5.25 7.45
CA ARG A 48 -5.49 4.31 8.57
C ARG A 48 -6.53 3.22 8.37
N ASP A 49 -6.18 1.99 8.76
CA ASP A 49 -7.14 0.89 8.91
C ASP A 49 -8.02 1.14 10.14
N LEU A 50 -9.30 1.36 9.95
CA LEU A 50 -10.24 1.63 11.03
C LEU A 50 -10.95 0.38 11.54
N GLN A 51 -10.81 -0.74 10.83
CA GLN A 51 -11.40 -2.01 11.22
C GLN A 51 -10.70 -2.64 12.41
N ARG A 52 -9.38 -2.38 12.57
CA ARG A 52 -8.58 -2.97 13.64
C ARG A 52 -8.19 -1.92 14.70
N ALA A 53 -8.23 -2.32 15.97
CA ALA A 53 -7.86 -1.45 17.10
C ALA A 53 -6.44 -0.87 16.97
N ALA A 54 -5.51 -1.60 16.35
CA ALA A 54 -4.13 -1.15 16.12
C ALA A 54 -4.04 0.02 15.13
N LYS A 55 -5.12 0.32 14.39
CA LYS A 55 -5.16 1.38 13.37
C LYS A 55 -3.88 1.42 12.51
N GLY A 56 -3.48 0.26 11.98
CA GLY A 56 -2.34 0.12 11.08
C GLY A 56 -2.52 0.92 9.80
N THR A 57 -1.48 0.95 8.98
CA THR A 57 -1.54 1.53 7.64
C THR A 57 -0.85 0.61 6.62
N TRP A 58 -1.13 0.82 5.34
CA TRP A 58 -0.48 0.13 4.23
C TRP A 58 0.67 0.95 3.65
N LEU A 59 0.49 2.27 3.61
CA LEU A 59 1.48 3.23 3.13
C LEU A 59 1.50 4.45 4.04
N GLY A 60 2.69 4.94 4.36
CA GLY A 60 2.86 6.18 5.11
C GLY A 60 4.24 6.80 4.92
N ILE A 61 4.30 8.09 5.15
CA ILE A 61 5.53 8.88 5.15
C ILE A 61 5.53 9.86 6.33
N THR A 62 6.68 10.04 6.97
CA THR A 62 6.85 11.03 8.03
C THR A 62 7.40 12.35 7.50
N LYS A 63 7.24 13.44 8.23
CA LYS A 63 7.94 14.70 7.92
C LYS A 63 9.45 14.55 7.90
N THR A 64 9.97 13.63 8.70
CA THR A 64 11.41 13.33 8.74
C THR A 64 11.85 12.30 7.68
N GLY A 65 11.03 12.00 6.68
CA GLY A 65 11.38 11.20 5.51
C GLY A 65 11.36 9.68 5.70
N SER A 66 10.90 9.14 6.83
CA SER A 66 10.67 7.69 6.92
C SER A 66 9.47 7.31 6.06
N LEU A 67 9.68 6.39 5.12
CA LEU A 67 8.67 5.90 4.17
C LEU A 67 8.51 4.39 4.34
N ALA A 68 7.26 3.91 4.32
CA ALA A 68 6.99 2.48 4.26
C ALA A 68 5.73 2.17 3.46
N VAL A 69 5.78 1.09 2.67
CA VAL A 69 4.65 0.54 1.90
C VAL A 69 4.61 -0.97 2.09
N LEU A 70 3.47 -1.51 2.46
CA LEU A 70 3.31 -2.92 2.75
C LEU A 70 2.37 -3.60 1.76
N THR A 71 2.82 -4.72 1.22
CA THR A 71 1.97 -5.66 0.48
C THR A 71 1.78 -6.93 1.31
N ASN A 72 0.55 -7.45 1.32
CA ASN A 72 0.28 -8.73 1.96
C ASN A 72 0.92 -9.85 1.14
N TYR A 73 1.65 -10.75 1.78
CA TYR A 73 2.11 -11.96 1.12
C TYR A 73 0.96 -12.94 0.97
N ARG A 74 0.88 -13.59 -0.19
CA ARG A 74 -0.16 -14.56 -0.47
C ARG A 74 0.46 -15.87 -0.93
N GLU A 75 0.43 -16.84 -0.08
CA GLU A 75 0.73 -18.24 -0.41
C GLU A 75 -0.56 -19.03 -0.54
N LEU A 76 -0.62 -19.95 -1.49
CA LEU A 76 -1.75 -20.86 -1.67
C LEU A 76 -1.74 -21.97 -0.62
N VAL A 77 -0.54 -22.39 -0.20
CA VAL A 77 -0.29 -23.39 0.85
C VAL A 77 0.98 -23.00 1.58
N ASN A 78 0.96 -22.96 2.90
CA ASN A 78 2.15 -22.79 3.71
C ASN A 78 2.16 -23.80 4.86
N ASP A 79 3.07 -24.78 4.77
CA ASP A 79 3.35 -25.76 5.82
C ASP A 79 4.40 -25.24 6.83
N ASP A 80 4.90 -24.01 6.64
CA ASP A 80 5.90 -23.39 7.48
C ASP A 80 5.26 -22.76 8.72
N ALA A 81 5.31 -23.46 9.84
CA ALA A 81 4.77 -22.99 11.11
C ALA A 81 5.50 -21.76 11.70
N GLU A 82 6.75 -21.50 11.27
CA GLU A 82 7.52 -20.33 11.73
C GLU A 82 7.12 -19.05 10.99
N HIS A 83 6.58 -19.18 9.76
CA HIS A 83 6.19 -18.05 8.91
C HIS A 83 4.73 -18.18 8.46
N PRO A 84 3.76 -18.08 9.38
CA PRO A 84 2.36 -18.32 9.08
C PRO A 84 1.80 -17.27 8.10
N ILE A 85 0.90 -17.69 7.20
CA ILE A 85 0.16 -16.79 6.33
C ILE A 85 -0.71 -15.82 7.16
N HIS A 86 -1.32 -16.34 8.21
CA HIS A 86 -2.13 -15.59 9.17
C HIS A 86 -1.38 -15.50 10.51
N GLY A 87 -0.81 -14.31 10.78
CA GLY A 87 -0.08 -14.06 12.00
C GLY A 87 -0.98 -13.64 13.17
N ILE A 88 -0.50 -13.90 14.38
CA ILE A 88 -1.09 -13.38 15.62
C ILE A 88 -0.94 -11.85 15.69
N LYS A 89 0.13 -11.31 15.09
CA LYS A 89 0.44 -9.87 15.05
C LYS A 89 -0.07 -9.24 13.75
N SER A 90 -0.62 -8.03 13.83
CA SER A 90 -1.06 -7.27 12.66
C SER A 90 0.12 -6.83 11.77
N ARG A 91 0.02 -7.07 10.47
CA ARG A 91 1.00 -6.61 9.46
C ARG A 91 1.15 -5.08 9.43
N GLY A 92 0.05 -4.34 9.56
CA GLY A 92 0.09 -2.87 9.61
C GLY A 92 0.87 -2.30 10.80
N ARG A 93 1.14 -3.11 11.84
CA ARG A 93 2.04 -2.73 12.92
C ARG A 93 3.49 -2.58 12.42
N MET A 94 3.94 -3.39 11.46
CA MET A 94 5.29 -3.31 10.91
C MET A 94 5.54 -1.95 10.26
N VAL A 95 4.54 -1.46 9.50
CA VAL A 95 4.58 -0.11 8.92
C VAL A 95 4.64 0.96 10.01
N ASN A 96 3.77 0.86 11.02
CA ASN A 96 3.79 1.81 12.14
C ASN A 96 5.12 1.80 12.89
N MET A 97 5.73 0.63 13.12
CA MET A 97 7.04 0.53 13.78
C MET A 97 8.12 1.28 13.00
N TRP A 98 8.16 1.12 11.66
CA TRP A 98 9.09 1.86 10.81
C TRP A 98 8.83 3.36 10.84
N LEU A 99 7.57 3.78 10.73
CA LEU A 99 7.19 5.19 10.73
C LEU A 99 7.32 5.85 12.11
N GLY A 100 7.33 5.06 13.18
CA GLY A 100 7.52 5.53 14.55
C GLY A 100 8.89 6.13 14.85
N GLY A 101 9.78 6.05 13.90
CA GLY A 101 11.13 6.58 14.03
C GLY A 101 12.12 5.47 14.34
N LEU A 102 13.00 5.28 13.38
CA LEU A 102 14.19 4.48 13.57
C LEU A 102 15.30 5.39 14.09
N PRO A 103 16.28 4.81 14.78
CA PRO A 103 17.48 5.55 15.16
C PRO A 103 18.06 6.28 13.96
N ASP A 104 18.68 7.44 14.17
CA ASP A 104 19.38 8.21 13.13
C ASP A 104 20.61 7.49 12.54
N GLU A 105 20.77 6.21 12.86
CA GLU A 105 21.92 5.38 12.50
C GLU A 105 21.77 4.67 11.12
N GLY A 106 20.80 5.11 10.30
CA GLY A 106 20.66 4.68 8.91
C GLY A 106 19.76 3.44 8.69
N ILE A 107 19.52 3.14 7.41
CA ILE A 107 18.56 2.12 6.98
C ILE A 107 18.91 0.71 7.48
N LYS A 108 20.20 0.37 7.51
CA LYS A 108 20.66 -0.98 7.94
C LYS A 108 20.32 -1.25 9.39
N LYS A 109 20.51 -0.26 10.27
CA LYS A 109 20.16 -0.41 11.68
C LYS A 109 18.67 -0.49 11.89
N GLY A 110 17.91 0.32 11.17
CA GLY A 110 16.46 0.24 11.22
C GLY A 110 15.92 -1.13 10.78
N VAL A 111 16.51 -1.72 9.75
CA VAL A 111 16.20 -3.07 9.31
C VAL A 111 16.58 -4.10 10.38
N ASP A 112 17.78 -3.95 10.99
CA ASP A 112 18.24 -4.83 12.08
C ASP A 112 17.24 -4.83 13.24
N GLU A 113 16.76 -3.69 13.66
CA GLU A 113 15.76 -3.58 14.73
C GLU A 113 14.41 -4.21 14.37
N LEU A 114 14.00 -4.15 13.09
CA LEU A 114 12.77 -4.81 12.64
C LEU A 114 12.89 -6.33 12.61
N VAL A 115 14.04 -6.85 12.19
CA VAL A 115 14.27 -8.30 11.98
C VAL A 115 14.75 -8.96 13.26
N LYS A 116 15.55 -8.24 14.08
CA LYS A 116 16.15 -8.71 15.32
C LYS A 116 15.12 -9.31 16.28
N ASP A 117 15.56 -10.32 17.03
CA ASP A 117 14.75 -11.01 18.03
C ASP A 117 13.43 -11.59 17.48
N GLY A 118 13.40 -11.86 16.16
CA GLY A 118 12.21 -12.35 15.50
C GLY A 118 11.08 -11.33 15.44
N GLY A 119 11.39 -10.02 15.33
CA GLY A 119 10.40 -8.94 15.23
C GLY A 119 9.38 -9.17 14.13
N VAL A 120 9.80 -9.76 13.01
CA VAL A 120 8.96 -10.17 11.89
C VAL A 120 8.26 -11.53 12.11
N LYS A 121 8.68 -12.32 13.12
CA LYS A 121 8.09 -13.63 13.43
C LYS A 121 6.70 -13.48 14.06
N GLY A 122 5.80 -14.37 13.66
CA GLY A 122 4.41 -14.34 14.11
C GLY A 122 3.57 -13.21 13.48
N VAL A 123 4.15 -12.43 12.58
CA VAL A 123 3.42 -11.54 11.68
C VAL A 123 2.97 -12.38 10.48
N GLY A 124 1.72 -12.22 10.04
CA GLY A 124 1.25 -12.88 8.83
C GLY A 124 2.08 -12.49 7.60
N GLY A 125 2.06 -13.29 6.55
CA GLY A 125 2.86 -13.08 5.34
C GLY A 125 2.78 -11.64 4.82
N PHE A 126 3.92 -10.96 4.71
CA PHE A 126 4.04 -9.60 4.17
C PHE A 126 5.39 -9.39 3.48
N SER A 127 5.40 -8.40 2.58
CA SER A 127 6.62 -7.74 2.12
C SER A 127 6.44 -6.24 2.27
N MET A 128 7.46 -5.53 2.73
CA MET A 128 7.42 -4.10 3.02
C MET A 128 8.60 -3.40 2.37
N VAL A 129 8.31 -2.46 1.49
CA VAL A 129 9.26 -1.49 0.96
C VAL A 129 9.41 -0.39 2.01
N CYS A 130 10.62 -0.10 2.46
CA CYS A 130 10.84 0.92 3.48
C CYS A 130 12.20 1.62 3.33
N GLY A 131 12.24 2.90 3.66
CA GLY A 131 13.44 3.72 3.51
C GLY A 131 13.41 4.97 4.38
N LYS A 132 14.54 5.64 4.42
CA LYS A 132 14.71 6.97 5.00
C LYS A 132 15.14 7.91 3.88
N LEU A 133 14.25 8.83 3.53
CA LEU A 133 14.50 9.76 2.42
C LEU A 133 15.43 10.88 2.88
N ARG A 134 16.56 11.01 2.21
CA ARG A 134 17.60 12.00 2.42
C ARG A 134 18.27 12.33 1.08
N ARG A 135 18.95 13.46 1.00
CA ARG A 135 19.80 13.81 -0.14
C ARG A 135 20.88 12.74 -0.35
N ASN A 136 21.48 12.27 0.72
CA ASN A 136 22.38 11.11 0.70
C ASN A 136 21.55 9.84 0.73
N ASN A 137 21.24 9.30 -0.46
CA ASN A 137 20.39 8.12 -0.61
C ASN A 137 21.08 6.86 -0.06
N GLU A 138 20.55 6.28 1.00
CA GLU A 138 21.01 5.00 1.57
C GLU A 138 20.31 3.78 0.94
N GLY A 139 19.44 4.01 -0.03
CA GLY A 139 18.63 2.98 -0.67
C GLY A 139 17.28 2.74 0.02
N ILE A 140 16.61 1.72 -0.43
CA ILE A 140 15.30 1.28 0.04
C ILE A 140 15.39 -0.21 0.37
N ALA A 141 15.04 -0.58 1.60
CA ALA A 141 15.01 -1.97 2.03
C ALA A 141 13.67 -2.64 1.67
N ILE A 142 13.72 -3.93 1.35
CA ILE A 142 12.52 -4.73 1.13
C ILE A 142 12.50 -5.85 2.16
N VAL A 143 11.78 -5.61 3.26
CA VAL A 143 11.67 -6.52 4.40
C VAL A 143 10.48 -7.45 4.22
N SER A 144 10.65 -8.73 4.51
CA SER A 144 9.55 -9.70 4.54
C SER A 144 9.55 -10.50 5.84
N ASN A 145 8.43 -11.16 6.15
CA ASN A 145 8.37 -12.07 7.29
C ASN A 145 9.25 -13.33 7.13
N ARG A 146 9.87 -13.51 5.96
CA ARG A 146 10.81 -14.59 5.67
C ARG A 146 12.27 -14.22 5.87
N ALA A 147 12.58 -12.96 6.18
CA ALA A 147 13.92 -12.54 6.52
C ALA A 147 14.27 -13.12 7.91
N ALA A 148 15.26 -13.98 7.96
CA ALA A 148 15.80 -14.52 9.21
C ALA A 148 16.89 -13.63 9.81
N ASP A 149 17.62 -12.92 8.94
CA ASP A 149 18.73 -12.02 9.27
C ASP A 149 18.70 -10.77 8.39
N VAL A 150 19.39 -9.72 8.81
CA VAL A 150 19.52 -8.46 8.05
C VAL A 150 20.16 -8.68 6.67
N SER A 151 21.07 -9.66 6.56
CA SER A 151 21.70 -10.01 5.29
C SER A 151 20.75 -10.56 4.24
N ASP A 152 19.57 -11.04 4.67
CA ASP A 152 18.51 -11.55 3.78
C ASP A 152 17.66 -10.42 3.19
N VAL A 153 17.82 -9.18 3.69
CA VAL A 153 17.01 -8.02 3.28
C VAL A 153 17.68 -7.31 2.12
N PRO A 154 17.08 -7.33 0.90
CA PRO A 154 17.60 -6.59 -0.23
C PRO A 154 17.51 -5.07 0.04
N ILE A 155 18.57 -4.35 -0.33
CA ILE A 155 18.59 -2.89 -0.39
C ILE A 155 18.73 -2.51 -1.87
N VAL A 156 17.77 -1.78 -2.38
CA VAL A 156 17.66 -1.32 -3.77
C VAL A 156 17.55 0.20 -3.82
N GLY A 157 17.43 0.80 -5.00
CA GLY A 157 17.24 2.25 -5.13
C GLY A 157 18.53 3.06 -5.09
N LEU A 158 19.69 2.41 -5.17
CA LEU A 158 20.99 3.07 -5.24
C LEU A 158 21.40 3.38 -6.68
N GLU A 159 20.84 2.66 -7.65
CA GLU A 159 21.10 2.85 -9.08
C GLU A 159 20.27 4.05 -9.60
N PRO A 160 20.88 5.00 -10.34
CA PRO A 160 20.21 6.21 -10.77
C PRO A 160 19.09 5.97 -11.80
N ASP A 161 19.13 4.85 -12.54
CA ASP A 161 18.18 4.52 -13.60
C ASP A 161 17.29 3.31 -13.22
N GLY A 162 17.21 2.98 -11.95
CA GLY A 162 16.54 1.80 -11.45
C GLY A 162 15.00 1.92 -11.47
N VAL A 163 14.36 0.79 -11.78
CA VAL A 163 12.90 0.63 -11.67
C VAL A 163 12.61 -0.66 -10.95
N TRP A 164 11.89 -0.56 -9.84
CA TRP A 164 11.58 -1.69 -8.97
C TRP A 164 10.08 -1.84 -8.79
N GLY A 165 9.68 -3.03 -8.42
CA GLY A 165 8.28 -3.31 -8.15
C GLY A 165 8.12 -4.51 -7.23
N LEU A 166 7.04 -4.49 -6.47
CA LEU A 166 6.67 -5.53 -5.53
C LEU A 166 5.16 -5.71 -5.53
N SER A 167 4.72 -6.94 -5.41
CA SER A 167 3.32 -7.27 -5.19
C SER A 167 3.20 -8.25 -4.01
N ASN A 168 2.24 -9.15 -4.03
CA ASN A 168 1.91 -10.03 -2.90
C ASN A 168 2.80 -11.30 -2.85
N THR A 169 4.10 -11.12 -3.02
CA THR A 169 5.12 -12.18 -2.99
C THR A 169 6.43 -11.64 -2.41
N VAL A 170 7.46 -12.48 -2.24
CA VAL A 170 8.80 -12.01 -1.89
C VAL A 170 9.46 -11.30 -3.07
N TYR A 171 10.32 -10.34 -2.78
CA TYR A 171 10.95 -9.52 -3.82
C TYR A 171 11.79 -10.33 -4.82
N ASN A 172 12.53 -11.33 -4.36
CA ASN A 172 13.39 -12.17 -5.18
C ASN A 172 12.70 -13.46 -5.65
N ASP A 173 11.37 -13.45 -5.80
CA ASP A 173 10.64 -14.60 -6.34
C ASP A 173 11.10 -14.86 -7.78
N PRO A 174 11.63 -16.06 -8.09
CA PRO A 174 12.06 -16.39 -9.46
C PRO A 174 10.90 -16.33 -10.47
N ASN A 175 9.66 -16.39 -9.98
CA ASN A 175 8.44 -16.25 -10.78
C ASN A 175 7.80 -14.89 -10.54
N GLU A 176 8.51 -13.79 -10.86
CA GLU A 176 7.96 -12.44 -10.72
C GLU A 176 6.56 -12.34 -11.34
N TRP A 177 5.63 -11.74 -10.64
CA TRP A 177 4.27 -11.64 -11.12
C TRP A 177 4.17 -10.77 -12.39
N PRO A 178 3.44 -11.20 -13.44
CA PRO A 178 3.35 -10.48 -14.71
C PRO A 178 2.98 -9.01 -14.58
N LYS A 179 2.11 -8.64 -13.61
CA LYS A 179 1.76 -7.25 -13.35
C LYS A 179 2.95 -6.41 -12.86
N VAL A 180 3.90 -6.99 -12.14
CA VAL A 180 5.10 -6.28 -11.68
C VAL A 180 6.01 -6.00 -12.87
N THR A 181 6.27 -7.02 -13.72
CA THR A 181 7.04 -6.85 -14.94
C THR A 181 6.41 -5.81 -15.88
N THR A 182 5.09 -5.88 -16.07
CA THR A 182 4.34 -4.90 -16.88
C THR A 182 4.41 -3.50 -16.27
N GLY A 183 4.18 -3.39 -14.97
CA GLY A 183 4.21 -2.11 -14.26
C GLY A 183 5.57 -1.44 -14.31
N LYS A 184 6.66 -2.19 -14.12
CA LYS A 184 8.04 -1.66 -14.25
C LYS A 184 8.30 -1.12 -15.65
N ARG A 185 7.84 -1.82 -16.69
CA ARG A 185 7.98 -1.36 -18.08
C ARG A 185 7.20 -0.07 -18.32
N LEU A 186 5.92 -0.04 -17.94
CA LEU A 186 5.06 1.14 -18.09
C LEU A 186 5.60 2.34 -17.31
N LEU A 187 6.07 2.13 -16.06
CA LEU A 187 6.67 3.18 -15.26
C LEU A 187 7.90 3.77 -15.96
N LYS A 188 8.78 2.92 -16.48
CA LYS A 188 9.96 3.38 -17.24
C LYS A 188 9.57 4.20 -18.47
N GLU A 189 8.56 3.78 -19.22
CA GLU A 189 8.07 4.48 -20.41
C GLU A 189 7.53 5.88 -20.04
N VAL A 190 6.66 5.98 -19.02
CA VAL A 190 6.09 7.26 -18.56
C VAL A 190 7.20 8.19 -18.06
N ILE A 191 8.16 7.70 -17.29
CA ILE A 191 9.28 8.51 -16.78
C ILE A 191 10.14 9.07 -17.90
N LEU A 192 10.51 8.24 -18.87
CA LEU A 192 11.32 8.67 -20.01
C LEU A 192 10.58 9.68 -20.89
N GLU A 193 9.30 9.47 -21.12
CA GLU A 193 8.46 10.39 -21.88
C GLU A 193 8.30 11.73 -21.16
N ALA A 194 7.99 11.72 -19.86
CA ALA A 194 7.85 12.93 -19.05
C ALA A 194 9.16 13.75 -19.02
N ALA A 195 10.29 13.09 -18.82
CA ALA A 195 11.61 13.75 -18.83
C ALA A 195 11.94 14.34 -20.21
N ALA A 196 11.67 13.62 -21.31
CA ALA A 196 11.95 14.10 -22.67
C ALA A 196 11.08 15.31 -23.05
N LYS A 197 9.85 15.39 -22.53
CA LYS A 197 8.90 16.48 -22.82
C LYS A 197 8.99 17.64 -21.83
N ASN A 198 9.80 17.55 -20.79
CA ASN A 198 9.74 18.44 -19.61
C ASN A 198 8.30 18.61 -19.12
N ALA A 199 7.62 17.47 -18.92
CA ALA A 199 6.23 17.45 -18.50
C ALA A 199 6.04 18.18 -17.17
N SER A 200 4.88 18.81 -16.99
CA SER A 200 4.50 19.40 -15.70
C SER A 200 4.33 18.30 -14.64
N GLU A 201 4.39 18.67 -13.36
CA GLU A 201 4.11 17.72 -12.26
C GLU A 201 2.71 17.11 -12.42
N ASP A 202 1.71 17.90 -12.79
CA ASP A 202 0.34 17.42 -12.97
C ASP A 202 0.23 16.42 -14.14
N ASP A 203 0.93 16.65 -15.25
CA ASP A 203 0.98 15.70 -16.38
C ASP A 203 1.69 14.41 -15.99
N LEU A 204 2.79 14.51 -15.22
CA LEU A 204 3.48 13.35 -14.69
C LEU A 204 2.58 12.54 -13.76
N VAL A 205 1.91 13.20 -12.81
CA VAL A 205 0.95 12.56 -11.88
C VAL A 205 -0.17 11.87 -12.65
N ALA A 206 -0.72 12.51 -13.67
CA ALA A 206 -1.76 11.92 -14.53
C ALA A 206 -1.24 10.68 -15.28
N GLY A 207 -0.03 10.74 -15.82
CA GLY A 207 0.64 9.59 -16.46
C GLY A 207 0.87 8.43 -15.50
N LEU A 208 1.26 8.73 -14.26
CA LEU A 208 1.48 7.72 -13.22
C LEU A 208 0.16 7.06 -12.78
N PHE A 209 -0.93 7.80 -12.63
CA PHE A 209 -2.25 7.23 -12.37
C PHE A 209 -2.74 6.35 -13.53
N SER A 210 -2.41 6.68 -14.79
CA SER A 210 -2.80 5.84 -15.93
C SER A 210 -2.17 4.44 -15.86
N ILE A 211 -0.96 4.32 -15.30
CA ILE A 211 -0.34 3.01 -15.02
C ILE A 211 -1.16 2.24 -13.99
N LEU A 212 -1.56 2.92 -12.91
CA LEU A 212 -2.35 2.32 -11.83
C LEU A 212 -3.77 1.90 -12.26
N ASP A 213 -4.31 2.51 -13.33
CA ASP A 213 -5.59 2.16 -13.96
C ASP A 213 -5.46 1.04 -15.03
N THR A 214 -4.27 0.47 -15.22
CA THR A 214 -4.06 -0.58 -16.22
C THR A 214 -4.78 -1.87 -15.80
N GLU A 215 -5.85 -2.19 -16.50
CA GLU A 215 -6.60 -3.43 -16.35
C GLU A 215 -6.25 -4.41 -17.48
N SER A 216 -5.85 -5.60 -17.11
CA SER A 216 -5.52 -6.69 -18.05
C SER A 216 -6.10 -8.03 -17.60
N LEU A 217 -7.16 -7.96 -16.79
CA LEU A 217 -7.83 -9.13 -16.28
C LEU A 217 -8.66 -9.78 -17.41
N PRO A 218 -8.48 -11.05 -17.72
CA PRO A 218 -9.33 -11.73 -18.68
C PRO A 218 -10.75 -11.85 -18.15
N GLU A 219 -11.73 -11.94 -19.06
CA GLU A 219 -13.08 -12.24 -18.66
C GLU A 219 -13.13 -13.53 -17.84
N ARG A 220 -13.96 -13.53 -16.79
CA ARG A 220 -14.14 -14.72 -15.96
C ARG A 220 -14.78 -15.83 -16.79
N PRO A 221 -14.10 -16.99 -16.97
CA PRO A 221 -14.70 -18.10 -17.71
C PRO A 221 -15.98 -18.57 -17.04
N ALA A 222 -17.02 -18.86 -17.85
CA ALA A 222 -18.27 -19.38 -17.34
C ALA A 222 -18.04 -20.68 -16.53
N GLY A 223 -18.58 -20.73 -15.31
CA GLY A 223 -18.43 -21.87 -14.41
C GLY A 223 -17.11 -21.95 -13.63
N SER A 224 -16.17 -21.03 -13.82
CA SER A 224 -14.97 -20.96 -12.98
C SER A 224 -15.33 -20.48 -11.57
N SER A 225 -14.68 -21.08 -10.57
CA SER A 225 -14.82 -20.61 -9.20
C SER A 225 -14.20 -19.22 -9.03
N LEU A 226 -14.70 -18.46 -8.05
CA LEU A 226 -14.11 -17.16 -7.71
C LEU A 226 -12.65 -17.33 -7.27
N GLN A 227 -12.33 -18.43 -6.58
CA GLN A 227 -10.96 -18.75 -6.16
C GLN A 227 -9.98 -18.95 -7.33
N GLU A 228 -10.42 -19.61 -8.41
CA GLU A 228 -9.61 -19.76 -9.62
C GLU A 228 -9.37 -18.41 -10.30
N TYR A 229 -10.42 -17.57 -10.37
CA TYR A 229 -10.31 -16.23 -10.93
C TYR A 229 -9.37 -15.32 -10.13
N MET A 230 -9.34 -15.48 -8.80
CA MET A 230 -8.40 -14.77 -7.93
C MET A 230 -6.93 -15.00 -8.28
N ASN A 231 -6.59 -16.17 -8.83
CA ASN A 231 -5.22 -16.44 -9.25
C ASN A 231 -4.80 -15.58 -10.47
N LEU A 232 -5.77 -15.06 -11.22
CA LEU A 232 -5.52 -14.18 -12.36
C LEU A 232 -5.17 -12.76 -11.95
N LEU A 233 -5.46 -12.34 -10.69
CA LEU A 233 -5.16 -11.00 -10.20
C LEU A 233 -3.65 -10.66 -10.19
N ARG A 234 -2.80 -11.68 -10.31
CA ARG A 234 -1.36 -11.48 -10.51
C ARG A 234 -0.99 -10.89 -11.89
N HIS A 235 -1.97 -10.84 -12.81
CA HIS A 235 -1.76 -10.34 -14.18
C HIS A 235 -2.20 -8.89 -14.34
N THR A 236 -3.05 -8.34 -13.48
CA THR A 236 -3.62 -7.00 -13.61
C THR A 236 -3.10 -6.04 -12.53
N ILE A 237 -2.81 -4.80 -12.91
CA ILE A 237 -2.41 -3.72 -11.99
C ILE A 237 -3.65 -3.17 -11.30
N PHE A 238 -4.67 -2.80 -12.07
CA PHE A 238 -5.97 -2.41 -11.56
C PHE A 238 -6.85 -3.65 -11.35
N VAL A 239 -7.44 -3.79 -10.19
CA VAL A 239 -8.40 -4.86 -9.89
C VAL A 239 -9.80 -4.27 -9.84
N PRO A 240 -10.66 -4.57 -10.83
CA PRO A 240 -12.06 -4.17 -10.79
C PRO A 240 -12.79 -4.83 -9.61
N PRO A 241 -13.99 -4.35 -9.21
CA PRO A 241 -14.77 -4.96 -8.14
C PRO A 241 -15.08 -6.43 -8.47
N ILE A 242 -14.65 -7.34 -7.59
CA ILE A 242 -14.86 -8.78 -7.74
C ILE A 242 -15.60 -9.30 -6.51
N GLY A 243 -16.65 -10.06 -6.71
CA GLY A 243 -17.43 -10.69 -5.67
C GLY A 243 -18.42 -11.69 -6.27
N ASP A 244 -19.23 -12.30 -5.41
CA ASP A 244 -20.38 -13.09 -5.80
C ASP A 244 -21.68 -12.26 -5.73
N ASP A 245 -22.82 -12.86 -6.00
CA ASP A 245 -24.11 -12.18 -6.00
C ASP A 245 -24.46 -11.64 -4.60
N ILE A 246 -24.08 -12.34 -3.53
CA ILE A 246 -24.30 -11.92 -2.14
C ILE A 246 -23.50 -10.66 -1.84
N ASN A 247 -22.22 -10.64 -2.24
CA ASN A 247 -21.35 -9.48 -2.05
C ASN A 247 -21.86 -8.26 -2.84
N HIS A 248 -22.38 -8.47 -4.04
CA HIS A 248 -23.01 -7.41 -4.84
C HIS A 248 -24.26 -6.85 -4.15
N GLU A 249 -25.15 -7.71 -3.62
CA GLU A 249 -26.31 -7.26 -2.86
C GLU A 249 -25.93 -6.47 -1.60
N GLU A 250 -24.91 -6.91 -0.87
CA GLU A 250 -24.43 -6.20 0.32
C GLU A 250 -23.87 -4.83 -0.03
N MET A 251 -23.11 -4.72 -1.11
CA MET A 251 -22.59 -3.46 -1.60
C MET A 251 -23.71 -2.51 -2.03
N GLN A 252 -24.73 -3.01 -2.74
CA GLN A 252 -25.91 -2.22 -3.10
C GLN A 252 -26.69 -1.74 -1.88
N LYS A 253 -26.85 -2.59 -0.85
CA LYS A 253 -27.49 -2.20 0.43
C LYS A 253 -26.67 -1.14 1.16
N ALA A 254 -25.35 -1.21 1.13
CA ALA A 254 -24.47 -0.21 1.72
C ALA A 254 -24.58 1.13 0.95
N ALA A 255 -24.53 1.09 -0.37
CA ALA A 255 -24.66 2.26 -1.24
C ALA A 255 -25.99 2.99 -1.05
N ALA A 256 -27.10 2.23 -0.87
CA ALA A 256 -28.44 2.78 -0.64
C ALA A 256 -28.59 3.56 0.68
N LYS A 257 -27.65 3.40 1.64
CA LYS A 257 -27.66 4.17 2.90
C LYS A 257 -27.28 5.64 2.71
N GLY A 258 -26.94 6.05 1.50
CA GLY A 258 -26.49 7.40 1.17
C GLY A 258 -25.01 7.57 1.50
N GLY A 259 -24.23 7.99 0.50
CA GLY A 259 -22.79 8.21 0.66
C GLY A 259 -22.52 9.37 1.62
N ILE A 260 -21.59 9.20 2.53
CA ILE A 260 -20.88 10.34 3.08
C ILE A 260 -19.98 10.82 1.94
N LEU A 261 -20.43 11.84 1.22
CA LEU A 261 -19.57 12.53 0.27
C LEU A 261 -18.36 13.04 1.06
N TRP A 262 -17.18 12.56 0.71
CA TRP A 262 -15.90 12.91 1.32
C TRP A 262 -15.51 14.40 1.16
N ALA A 263 -16.50 15.29 1.00
CA ALA A 263 -16.33 16.68 0.65
C ALA A 263 -15.60 17.51 1.74
N HIS A 264 -15.50 17.05 2.99
CA HIS A 264 -14.90 17.83 4.06
C HIS A 264 -14.09 16.96 5.04
N LEU A 265 -12.77 17.00 4.91
CA LEU A 265 -11.79 16.29 5.76
C LEU A 265 -12.03 16.45 7.27
N LYS A 266 -12.62 17.57 7.72
CA LYS A 266 -12.91 17.86 9.13
C LYS A 266 -14.14 17.10 9.64
N ASP A 267 -15.11 16.84 8.77
CA ASP A 267 -16.33 16.11 9.13
C ASP A 267 -16.07 14.60 9.12
N ASP A 268 -15.11 14.12 8.30
CA ASP A 268 -14.69 12.71 8.27
C ASP A 268 -14.08 12.24 9.58
N LEU A 269 -13.29 13.07 10.26
CA LEU A 269 -12.72 12.72 11.57
C LEU A 269 -13.82 12.57 12.62
N LYS A 270 -14.90 13.33 12.52
CA LYS A 270 -16.06 13.27 13.41
C LYS A 270 -16.93 12.05 13.11
N ALA A 271 -17.20 11.77 11.84
CA ALA A 271 -17.89 10.55 11.39
C ALA A 271 -17.11 9.28 11.75
N VAL A 272 -15.77 9.31 11.64
CA VAL A 272 -14.88 8.24 12.09
C VAL A 272 -14.92 8.06 13.61
N GLU A 273 -15.10 9.13 14.39
CA GLU A 273 -15.27 9.02 15.85
C GLU A 273 -16.64 8.47 16.24
N GLU A 274 -17.68 8.79 15.49
CA GLU A 274 -19.02 8.23 15.68
C GLU A 274 -19.09 6.75 15.30
N LEU A 275 -18.41 6.33 14.21
CA LEU A 275 -18.24 4.92 13.85
C LEU A 275 -17.42 4.12 14.87
N LYS A 276 -16.54 4.76 15.65
CA LYS A 276 -15.83 4.12 16.78
C LYS A 276 -16.76 3.72 17.93
N ALA A 277 -17.86 4.44 18.12
CA ALA A 277 -18.83 4.13 19.16
C ALA A 277 -19.68 2.88 18.84
N GLU A 278 -19.76 2.52 17.55
CA GLU A 278 -20.47 1.33 17.07
C GLU A 278 -19.54 0.16 16.73
N SER A 279 -18.21 0.30 16.89
CA SER A 279 -17.25 -0.75 16.56
C SER A 279 -17.47 -1.98 17.43
N ARG A 280 -17.75 -3.09 16.77
CA ARG A 280 -17.83 -4.43 17.35
C ARG A 280 -16.56 -4.73 18.17
N PRO A 281 -16.70 -5.43 19.31
CA PRO A 281 -15.55 -5.89 20.06
C PRO A 281 -14.65 -6.74 19.16
N ASP A 282 -13.35 -6.64 19.42
CA ASP A 282 -12.28 -7.36 18.73
C ASP A 282 -12.62 -8.88 18.67
N VAL A 283 -13.34 -9.26 17.63
CA VAL A 283 -13.58 -10.67 17.34
C VAL A 283 -12.31 -11.15 16.68
N THR A 284 -11.43 -11.75 17.48
CA THR A 284 -10.39 -12.62 16.93
C THR A 284 -11.09 -13.61 15.99
N PRO A 285 -10.75 -13.62 14.68
CA PRO A 285 -11.35 -14.60 13.80
C PRO A 285 -11.07 -15.99 14.37
N SER A 286 -12.11 -16.73 14.68
CA SER A 286 -11.99 -18.16 14.94
C SER A 286 -11.28 -18.75 13.73
N PRO A 287 -10.23 -19.57 13.88
CA PRO A 287 -9.55 -20.16 12.74
C PRO A 287 -10.56 -20.99 11.96
N SER A 288 -11.00 -20.45 10.83
CA SER A 288 -11.79 -21.20 9.87
C SER A 288 -10.92 -22.35 9.35
N PRO A 289 -11.39 -23.60 9.33
CA PRO A 289 -10.59 -24.75 8.92
C PRO A 289 -10.25 -24.78 7.41
N HIS A 290 -10.65 -23.76 6.66
CA HIS A 290 -10.30 -23.60 5.26
C HIS A 290 -9.64 -22.23 5.06
N PRO A 291 -8.50 -22.14 4.33
CA PRO A 291 -7.94 -20.89 3.89
C PRO A 291 -8.79 -20.31 2.74
N SER A 292 -10.08 -20.09 2.99
CA SER A 292 -10.88 -19.29 2.11
C SER A 292 -10.34 -17.86 2.24
N ILE A 293 -9.89 -17.31 1.14
CA ILE A 293 -9.74 -15.87 1.04
C ILE A 293 -11.14 -15.36 1.23
N GLY A 294 -11.34 -14.68 2.36
CA GLY A 294 -12.68 -14.29 2.79
C GLY A 294 -13.38 -13.34 1.85
N PHE A 295 -13.87 -13.84 0.71
CA PHE A 295 -14.98 -13.20 0.01
C PHE A 295 -16.25 -13.16 0.87
N GLU A 296 -16.24 -13.88 1.97
CA GLU A 296 -17.19 -13.72 3.06
C GLU A 296 -17.20 -12.29 3.64
N GLU A 297 -16.16 -11.49 3.35
CA GLU A 297 -16.01 -10.10 3.82
C GLU A 297 -16.48 -9.05 2.78
N GLY A 298 -16.98 -9.43 1.60
CA GLY A 298 -17.57 -8.51 0.62
C GLY A 298 -16.82 -8.38 -0.71
N MET A 299 -17.21 -7.39 -1.52
CA MET A 299 -16.57 -7.07 -2.80
C MET A 299 -15.11 -6.67 -2.59
N TYR A 300 -14.21 -7.21 -3.40
CA TYR A 300 -12.78 -6.95 -3.37
C TYR A 300 -12.32 -6.22 -4.65
N GLY A 301 -11.43 -5.27 -4.53
CA GLY A 301 -10.89 -4.56 -5.69
C GLY A 301 -9.88 -3.47 -5.31
N THR A 302 -9.38 -2.74 -6.30
CA THR A 302 -8.54 -1.57 -6.04
C THR A 302 -9.38 -0.50 -5.34
N GLN A 303 -9.02 -0.20 -4.09
CA GLN A 303 -9.75 0.73 -3.24
C GLN A 303 -9.17 2.13 -3.29
N ARG A 304 -7.83 2.23 -3.32
CA ARG A 304 -7.06 3.47 -3.33
C ARG A 304 -5.87 3.35 -4.25
N GLN A 305 -5.49 4.48 -4.83
CA GLN A 305 -4.28 4.63 -5.63
C GLN A 305 -3.45 5.76 -5.03
N THR A 306 -2.13 5.59 -4.94
CA THR A 306 -1.23 6.62 -4.40
C THR A 306 -0.11 6.92 -5.39
N VAL A 307 0.17 8.21 -5.57
CA VAL A 307 1.36 8.73 -6.26
C VAL A 307 2.16 9.54 -5.23
N LEU A 308 3.43 9.22 -5.08
CA LEU A 308 4.37 9.94 -4.23
C LEU A 308 5.58 10.34 -5.05
N LEU A 309 5.85 11.64 -5.10
CA LEU A 309 7.00 12.23 -5.77
C LEU A 309 7.89 12.87 -4.70
N VAL A 310 9.19 12.69 -4.81
CA VAL A 310 10.19 13.38 -3.98
C VAL A 310 11.21 14.00 -4.92
N ASP A 311 11.26 15.32 -4.98
CA ASP A 311 12.23 16.00 -5.83
C ASP A 311 13.66 16.00 -5.24
N ASN A 312 14.61 16.52 -5.99
CA ASN A 312 16.01 16.54 -5.58
C ASN A 312 16.30 17.53 -4.41
N ASP A 313 15.35 18.38 -4.07
CA ASP A 313 15.42 19.31 -2.95
C ASP A 313 14.65 18.82 -1.71
N GLY A 314 14.06 17.61 -1.81
CA GLY A 314 13.32 16.96 -0.73
C GLY A 314 11.88 17.43 -0.59
N ASN A 315 11.34 18.14 -1.59
CA ASN A 315 9.92 18.44 -1.61
C ASN A 315 9.14 17.19 -1.99
N VAL A 316 8.11 16.91 -1.22
CA VAL A 316 7.23 15.76 -1.40
C VAL A 316 5.88 16.21 -1.92
N THR A 317 5.43 15.59 -3.01
CA THR A 317 4.05 15.63 -3.46
C THR A 317 3.45 14.23 -3.24
N TYR A 318 2.45 14.14 -2.39
CA TYR A 318 1.70 12.92 -2.08
C TYR A 318 0.27 13.11 -2.56
N VAL A 319 -0.20 12.26 -3.47
CA VAL A 319 -1.57 12.29 -3.98
C VAL A 319 -2.20 10.92 -3.76
N GLU A 320 -3.32 10.86 -3.01
CA GLU A 320 -4.14 9.66 -2.91
C GLU A 320 -5.46 9.88 -3.64
N ARG A 321 -5.77 8.96 -4.54
CA ARG A 321 -7.05 8.85 -5.24
C ARG A 321 -7.93 7.82 -4.54
N ALA A 322 -9.13 8.24 -4.10
CA ALA A 322 -10.16 7.31 -3.66
C ALA A 322 -11.01 6.88 -4.85
N LEU A 323 -11.26 5.58 -4.97
CA LEU A 323 -12.12 5.01 -6.01
C LEU A 323 -13.53 4.70 -5.51
N TRP A 324 -13.67 4.60 -4.18
CA TRP A 324 -14.90 4.24 -3.50
C TRP A 324 -15.07 5.09 -2.25
N ASP A 325 -16.31 5.49 -1.97
CA ASP A 325 -16.68 6.10 -0.69
C ASP A 325 -16.84 5.03 0.41
N ALA A 326 -17.18 5.46 1.62
CA ALA A 326 -17.34 4.55 2.77
C ALA A 326 -18.50 3.56 2.60
N ASN A 327 -19.45 3.83 1.72
CA ASN A 327 -20.62 2.99 1.45
C ASN A 327 -20.49 2.19 0.15
N GLY A 328 -19.32 2.22 -0.50
CA GLY A 328 -19.06 1.47 -1.73
C GLY A 328 -19.64 2.12 -2.99
N ASN A 329 -19.96 3.42 -2.96
CA ASN A 329 -20.28 4.13 -4.20
C ASN A 329 -18.98 4.47 -4.93
N GLU A 330 -18.99 4.28 -6.25
CA GLU A 330 -17.85 4.65 -7.08
C GLU A 330 -17.66 6.17 -7.11
N ILE A 331 -16.41 6.60 -6.98
CA ILE A 331 -16.01 8.00 -7.10
C ILE A 331 -15.36 8.18 -8.47
N PRO A 332 -15.86 9.12 -9.29
CA PRO A 332 -15.24 9.41 -10.58
C PRO A 332 -13.75 9.78 -10.43
N ARG A 333 -12.91 9.33 -11.37
CA ARG A 333 -11.47 9.56 -11.34
C ARG A 333 -11.16 11.05 -11.22
N GLY A 334 -10.37 11.41 -10.20
CA GLY A 334 -9.99 12.79 -9.90
C GLY A 334 -10.88 13.49 -8.87
N GLU A 335 -12.16 13.13 -8.75
CA GLU A 335 -13.06 13.75 -7.77
C GLU A 335 -12.74 13.32 -6.31
N GLY A 336 -12.13 12.13 -6.16
CA GLY A 336 -11.69 11.61 -4.88
C GLY A 336 -10.23 11.91 -4.54
N ASP A 337 -9.55 12.77 -5.28
CA ASP A 337 -8.13 13.03 -5.10
C ASP A 337 -7.88 13.98 -3.92
N VAL A 338 -6.88 13.64 -3.08
CA VAL A 338 -6.40 14.48 -1.99
C VAL A 338 -4.89 14.59 -2.11
N ALA A 339 -4.38 15.83 -2.13
CA ALA A 339 -2.96 16.11 -2.30
C ALA A 339 -2.36 16.77 -1.04
N PHE A 340 -1.15 16.35 -0.70
CA PHE A 340 -0.33 16.95 0.35
C PHE A 340 1.02 17.34 -0.25
N ARG A 341 1.53 18.52 0.15
CA ARG A 341 2.85 18.98 -0.22
C ARG A 341 3.59 19.42 1.03
N PHE A 342 4.83 18.97 1.17
CA PHE A 342 5.72 19.34 2.28
C PHE A 342 7.17 19.09 1.87
N ARG A 343 8.11 19.62 2.64
CA ARG A 343 9.53 19.28 2.50
C ARG A 343 9.95 18.33 3.61
N VAL A 344 10.81 17.38 3.29
CA VAL A 344 11.40 16.48 4.29
C VAL A 344 12.31 17.26 5.23
N ASP A 345 12.02 17.17 6.54
CA ASP A 345 12.85 17.74 7.57
C ASP A 345 14.18 16.98 7.65
N GLY A 346 15.32 17.69 7.71
CA GLY A 346 16.66 17.08 7.69
C GLY A 346 17.05 16.48 6.34
N TRP A 347 16.50 16.95 5.22
CA TRP A 347 16.82 16.45 3.88
C TRP A 347 18.31 16.50 3.54
N ASP A 348 18.99 17.54 3.96
CA ASP A 348 20.39 17.84 3.65
C ASP A 348 21.39 17.25 4.68
N GLU A 349 20.89 16.56 5.70
CA GLU A 349 21.66 15.93 6.78
C GLU A 349 22.31 14.60 6.38
#